data_2d92120f057e3473d5b9c1054897555f
#
_entry.id   2d92120f057e3473d5b9c1054897555f
#
_cell.length_a   1.000
_cell.length_b   1.000
_cell.length_c   1.000
_cell.angle_alpha   90.00
_cell.angle_beta   90.00
_cell.angle_gamma   90.00
#
_symmetry.space_group_name_H-M   'P 1'
#
loop_
_entity.id
_entity.type
_entity.pdbx_description
1 polymer ?
#
loop_
_entity_poly.entity_id
_entity_poly.type
_entity_poly.pdbx_seq_one_letter_code
_entity_poly.pdbx_strand_id
1 'polypeptide(L)'
;MEISKESYGDHRLRIGQHEKNGNAYGEQERDLVEVDIITVDKLLEDVRMEAREIDLVWIDVQGFEYHVLKGMRALTEMAVPLVLEIWPYGLARADTDICNLCEEIESKYRYFYDLREECFKKYNIEEMANYMHNIAGTTSKDVMII
;
A
#
# COMPACT_ATOMS: atom_id res chain seq x y z
N MET A 1 9.75 -12.77 3.93
CA MET A 1 9.95 -11.77 2.86
C MET A 1 10.54 -12.47 1.65
N GLU A 2 10.04 -12.15 0.47
CA GLU A 2 10.60 -12.59 -0.82
C GLU A 2 11.72 -11.63 -1.25
N ILE A 3 12.88 -12.18 -1.56
CA ILE A 3 14.03 -11.38 -1.98
C ILE A 3 14.08 -11.33 -3.50
N SER A 4 13.95 -10.15 -4.07
CA SER A 4 14.16 -9.95 -5.50
C SER A 4 15.64 -10.05 -5.83
N LYS A 5 15.95 -10.78 -6.92
CA LYS A 5 17.32 -10.92 -7.46
C LYS A 5 17.63 -9.84 -8.51
N GLU A 6 16.61 -9.16 -9.01
CA GLU A 6 16.72 -8.20 -10.11
C GLU A 6 16.66 -6.74 -9.65
N SER A 7 15.95 -6.45 -8.55
CA SER A 7 15.76 -5.10 -8.05
C SER A 7 15.73 -5.04 -6.53
N TYR A 8 16.53 -4.16 -5.94
CA TYR A 8 16.53 -3.92 -4.49
C TYR A 8 15.24 -3.27 -3.99
N GLY A 9 14.48 -2.61 -4.84
CA GLY A 9 13.19 -1.98 -4.49
C GLY A 9 11.99 -2.93 -4.59
N ASP A 10 12.18 -4.20 -5.00
CA ASP A 10 11.11 -5.14 -5.26
C ASP A 10 11.14 -6.34 -4.28
N HIS A 11 11.51 -6.10 -3.03
CA HIS A 11 11.36 -7.07 -1.96
C HIS A 11 9.92 -7.02 -1.43
N ARG A 12 9.29 -8.18 -1.19
CA ARG A 12 7.87 -8.26 -0.84
C ARG A 12 7.62 -9.14 0.37
N LEU A 13 6.58 -8.81 1.13
CA LEU A 13 6.08 -9.72 2.15
C LEU A 13 5.23 -10.79 1.50
N ARG A 14 5.42 -12.05 1.92
CA ARG A 14 4.60 -13.18 1.51
C ARG A 14 3.70 -13.58 2.67
N ILE A 15 2.39 -13.55 2.44
CA ILE A 15 1.38 -14.09 3.34
C ILE A 15 0.83 -15.37 2.70
N GLY A 16 1.00 -16.50 3.37
CA GLY A 16 0.47 -17.78 2.92
C GLY A 16 1.20 -18.41 1.71
N GLN A 17 0.63 -19.50 1.18
CA GLN A 17 1.13 -20.17 -0.03
C GLN A 17 0.29 -19.71 -1.21
N HIS A 18 0.76 -18.74 -1.98
CA HIS A 18 0.05 -18.23 -3.16
C HIS A 18 0.57 -18.88 -4.44
N GLU A 19 0.03 -20.05 -4.79
CA GLU A 19 0.24 -20.64 -6.11
C GLU A 19 -0.63 -20.00 -7.21
N LYS A 20 -1.61 -19.16 -6.85
CA LYS A 20 -2.70 -18.77 -7.75
C LYS A 20 -2.50 -17.45 -8.51
N ASN A 21 -1.59 -16.58 -8.14
CA ASN A 21 -1.63 -15.18 -8.58
C ASN A 21 -0.51 -14.75 -9.52
N GLY A 22 -0.12 -15.60 -10.46
CA GLY A 22 0.84 -15.24 -11.50
C GLY A 22 2.31 -15.28 -11.06
N ASN A 23 3.20 -15.12 -12.02
CA ASN A 23 4.65 -15.10 -11.83
C ASN A 23 5.27 -14.05 -12.76
N ALA A 24 4.69 -12.84 -12.76
CA ALA A 24 5.09 -11.78 -13.70
C ALA A 24 6.51 -11.25 -13.43
N TYR A 25 7.02 -11.44 -12.21
CA TYR A 25 8.32 -10.94 -11.75
C TYR A 25 9.20 -12.05 -11.16
N GLY A 26 9.05 -13.30 -11.62
CA GLY A 26 9.86 -14.43 -11.17
C GLY A 26 9.70 -14.78 -9.69
N GLU A 27 8.53 -14.52 -9.12
CA GLU A 27 8.30 -14.66 -7.67
C GLU A 27 8.48 -16.09 -7.16
N GLN A 28 8.27 -17.09 -8.00
CA GLN A 28 8.47 -18.50 -7.64
C GLN A 28 9.94 -18.87 -7.44
N GLU A 29 10.86 -18.08 -8.02
CA GLU A 29 12.30 -18.31 -7.96
C GLU A 29 12.99 -17.46 -6.87
N ARG A 30 12.22 -16.68 -6.11
CA ARG A 30 12.74 -15.79 -5.07
C ARG A 30 13.12 -16.56 -3.81
N ASP A 31 14.23 -16.18 -3.23
CA ASP A 31 14.64 -16.68 -1.92
C ASP A 31 13.71 -16.11 -0.84
N LEU A 32 13.41 -16.92 0.18
CA LEU A 32 12.56 -16.51 1.30
C LEU A 32 13.42 -16.27 2.54
N VAL A 33 13.18 -15.14 3.18
CA VAL A 33 13.79 -14.79 4.46
C VAL A 33 12.69 -14.51 5.47
N GLU A 34 12.80 -15.07 6.66
CA GLU A 34 11.92 -14.76 7.78
C GLU A 34 12.27 -13.38 8.34
N VAL A 35 11.26 -12.55 8.59
CA VAL A 35 11.42 -11.19 9.14
C VAL A 35 10.33 -10.95 10.18
N ASP A 36 10.70 -10.25 11.25
CA ASP A 36 9.73 -9.76 12.24
C ASP A 36 8.95 -8.59 11.66
N ILE A 37 7.66 -8.53 11.98
CA ILE A 37 6.75 -7.45 11.56
C ILE A 37 6.13 -6.83 12.80
N ILE A 38 6.13 -5.51 12.85
CA ILE A 38 5.39 -4.73 13.87
C ILE A 38 4.43 -3.76 13.17
N THR A 39 3.40 -3.34 13.87
CA THR A 39 2.50 -2.29 13.36
C THR A 39 3.17 -0.92 13.49
N VAL A 40 2.72 0.03 12.67
CA VAL A 40 3.16 1.44 12.80
C VAL A 40 2.73 2.01 14.15
N ASP A 41 1.51 1.69 14.63
CA ASP A 41 1.05 2.10 15.96
C ASP A 41 1.99 1.62 17.06
N LYS A 42 2.45 0.35 16.97
CA LYS A 42 3.44 -0.18 17.93
C LYS A 42 4.79 0.52 17.83
N LEU A 43 5.24 0.83 16.61
CA LEU A 43 6.49 1.58 16.40
C LEU A 43 6.40 2.97 17.04
N LEU A 44 5.30 3.72 16.81
CA LEU A 44 5.09 5.04 17.38
C LEU A 44 5.12 4.99 18.93
N GLU A 45 4.47 3.98 19.52
CA GLU A 45 4.50 3.74 20.96
C GLU A 45 5.93 3.52 21.47
N ASP A 46 6.68 2.62 20.82
CA ASP A 46 8.05 2.26 21.23
C ASP A 46 9.02 3.44 21.17
N VAL A 47 8.87 4.30 20.15
CA VAL A 47 9.70 5.52 20.01
C VAL A 47 9.12 6.73 20.73
N ARG A 48 7.95 6.59 21.38
CA ARG A 48 7.22 7.65 22.11
C ARG A 48 6.90 8.86 21.24
N MET A 49 6.50 8.63 19.97
CA MET A 49 6.07 9.64 19.03
C MET A 49 4.54 9.66 18.97
N GLU A 50 3.94 10.83 19.00
CA GLU A 50 2.49 10.96 18.85
C GLU A 50 2.10 11.11 17.38
N ALA A 51 0.94 10.57 16.99
CA ALA A 51 0.44 10.65 15.61
C ALA A 51 0.34 12.10 15.08
N ARG A 52 0.06 13.08 15.97
CA ARG A 52 0.02 14.51 15.62
C ARG A 52 1.38 15.13 15.24
N GLU A 53 2.47 14.44 15.46
CA GLU A 53 3.82 14.87 15.09
C GLU A 53 4.19 14.42 13.66
N ILE A 54 3.28 13.68 13.00
CA ILE A 54 3.44 13.18 11.64
C ILE A 54 2.59 14.00 10.68
N ASP A 55 3.20 14.65 9.72
CA ASP A 55 2.53 15.49 8.71
C ASP A 55 2.17 14.73 7.43
N LEU A 56 2.88 13.65 7.12
CA LEU A 56 2.71 12.86 5.91
C LEU A 56 3.26 11.45 6.12
N VAL A 57 2.58 10.46 5.56
CA VAL A 57 3.07 9.08 5.49
C VAL A 57 3.23 8.68 4.03
N TRP A 58 4.41 8.16 3.66
CA TRP A 58 4.66 7.57 2.35
C TRP A 58 4.72 6.05 2.48
N ILE A 59 3.82 5.36 1.76
CA ILE A 59 3.67 3.90 1.81
C ILE A 59 3.95 3.35 0.41
N ASP A 60 5.06 2.63 0.29
CA ASP A 60 5.47 1.88 -0.89
C ASP A 60 6.04 0.55 -0.38
N VAL A 61 5.20 -0.45 -0.27
CA VAL A 61 5.51 -1.74 0.36
C VAL A 61 5.14 -2.92 -0.54
N GLN A 62 5.08 -2.64 -1.83
CA GLN A 62 5.00 -3.62 -2.90
C GLN A 62 3.80 -4.57 -2.77
N GLY A 63 2.60 -4.00 -2.53
CA GLY A 63 1.34 -4.71 -2.42
C GLY A 63 0.85 -4.92 -0.98
N PHE A 64 1.64 -4.55 0.02
CA PHE A 64 1.28 -4.73 1.45
C PHE A 64 0.59 -3.49 2.05
N GLU A 65 0.18 -2.52 1.23
CA GLU A 65 -0.35 -1.20 1.62
C GLU A 65 -1.56 -1.31 2.53
N TYR A 66 -2.51 -2.20 2.20
CA TYR A 66 -3.70 -2.44 3.05
C TYR A 66 -3.33 -2.88 4.47
N HIS A 67 -2.36 -3.78 4.60
CA HIS A 67 -1.93 -4.28 5.90
C HIS A 67 -1.21 -3.19 6.72
N VAL A 68 -0.47 -2.29 6.04
CA VAL A 68 0.13 -1.12 6.70
C VAL A 68 -0.97 -0.20 7.22
N LEU A 69 -1.99 0.13 6.41
CA LEU A 69 -3.12 0.96 6.85
C LEU A 69 -3.83 0.37 8.07
N LYS A 70 -4.05 -0.94 8.09
CA LYS A 70 -4.64 -1.64 9.26
C LYS A 70 -3.78 -1.57 10.51
N GLY A 71 -2.47 -1.41 10.36
CA GLY A 71 -1.49 -1.33 11.45
C GLY A 71 -1.12 0.10 11.86
N MET A 72 -1.77 1.15 11.29
CA MET A 72 -1.47 2.57 11.58
C MET A 72 -2.73 3.37 11.93
N ARG A 73 -3.58 2.81 12.76
CA ARG A 73 -4.90 3.38 13.09
C ARG A 73 -4.82 4.78 13.68
N ALA A 74 -3.85 5.03 14.55
CA ALA A 74 -3.65 6.34 15.16
C ALA A 74 -3.47 7.45 14.10
N LEU A 75 -2.78 7.15 13.00
CA LEU A 75 -2.55 8.09 11.90
C LEU A 75 -3.78 8.23 10.99
N THR A 76 -4.42 7.11 10.63
CA THR A 76 -5.60 7.13 9.76
C THR A 76 -6.81 7.76 10.44
N GLU A 77 -7.00 7.60 11.75
CA GLU A 77 -8.07 8.26 12.50
C GLU A 77 -7.91 9.78 12.56
N MET A 78 -6.69 10.27 12.48
CA MET A 78 -6.39 11.69 12.36
C MET A 78 -6.42 12.19 10.91
N ALA A 79 -6.67 11.31 9.95
CA ALA A 79 -6.60 11.59 8.52
C ALA A 79 -5.27 12.25 8.12
N VAL A 80 -4.15 11.75 8.67
CA VAL A 80 -2.82 12.21 8.26
C VAL A 80 -2.67 11.95 6.76
N PRO A 81 -2.24 12.93 5.95
CA PRO A 81 -2.08 12.75 4.51
C PRO A 81 -1.19 11.56 4.17
N LEU A 82 -1.57 10.83 3.11
CA LEU A 82 -0.84 9.65 2.65
C LEU A 82 -0.30 9.86 1.24
N VAL A 83 0.89 9.35 0.94
CA VAL A 83 1.28 8.98 -0.42
C VAL A 83 1.29 7.45 -0.47
N LEU A 84 0.56 6.88 -1.41
CA LEU A 84 0.32 5.45 -1.51
C LEU A 84 0.63 4.96 -2.92
N GLU A 85 1.45 3.91 -3.04
CA GLU A 85 1.54 3.18 -4.30
C GLU A 85 0.27 2.34 -4.49
N ILE A 86 -0.41 2.52 -5.61
CA ILE A 86 -1.53 1.70 -6.03
C ILE A 86 -1.03 0.72 -7.08
N TRP A 87 -0.89 -0.54 -6.68
CA TRP A 87 -0.40 -1.61 -7.54
C TRP A 87 -1.31 -2.84 -7.45
N PRO A 88 -2.36 -2.94 -8.32
CA PRO A 88 -3.36 -4.00 -8.23
C PRO A 88 -2.79 -5.42 -8.26
N TYR A 89 -1.73 -5.64 -9.06
CA TYR A 89 -1.04 -6.93 -9.08
C TYR A 89 -0.41 -7.27 -7.72
N GLY A 90 0.28 -6.31 -7.10
CA GLY A 90 0.90 -6.47 -5.77
C GLY A 90 -0.14 -6.73 -4.68
N LEU A 91 -1.24 -5.96 -4.68
CA LEU A 91 -2.35 -6.14 -3.75
C LEU A 91 -2.93 -7.56 -3.84
N ALA A 92 -3.21 -8.04 -5.06
CA ALA A 92 -3.69 -9.41 -5.27
C ALA A 92 -2.68 -10.46 -4.79
N ARG A 93 -1.38 -10.21 -4.94
CA ARG A 93 -0.30 -11.06 -4.42
C ARG A 93 -0.25 -11.10 -2.89
N ALA A 94 -0.61 -10.01 -2.24
CA ALA A 94 -0.71 -9.90 -0.78
C ALA A 94 -2.10 -10.32 -0.23
N ASP A 95 -2.92 -11.00 -1.05
CA ASP A 95 -4.27 -11.46 -0.70
C ASP A 95 -5.20 -10.31 -0.28
N THR A 96 -4.98 -9.14 -0.86
CA THR A 96 -5.79 -7.95 -0.61
C THR A 96 -6.80 -7.74 -1.73
N ASP A 97 -8.08 -7.67 -1.37
CA ASP A 97 -9.12 -7.19 -2.25
C ASP A 97 -9.05 -5.66 -2.36
N ILE A 98 -9.16 -5.15 -3.59
CA ILE A 98 -9.20 -3.70 -3.86
C ILE A 98 -10.34 -3.03 -3.08
N CYS A 99 -11.50 -3.68 -2.96
CA CYS A 99 -12.63 -3.15 -2.21
C CYS A 99 -12.28 -2.92 -0.73
N ASN A 100 -11.58 -3.86 -0.10
CA ASN A 100 -11.16 -3.72 1.30
C ASN A 100 -10.22 -2.54 1.50
N LEU A 101 -9.27 -2.33 0.56
CA LEU A 101 -8.38 -1.17 0.60
C LEU A 101 -9.16 0.13 0.43
N CYS A 102 -10.10 0.18 -0.53
CA CYS A 102 -10.94 1.36 -0.76
C CYS A 102 -11.80 1.69 0.46
N GLU A 103 -12.48 0.71 1.06
CA GLU A 103 -13.29 0.91 2.26
C GLU A 103 -12.50 1.50 3.43
N GLU A 104 -11.27 1.03 3.65
CA GLU A 104 -10.40 1.56 4.70
C GLU A 104 -10.06 3.04 4.44
N ILE A 105 -9.76 3.40 3.19
CA ILE A 105 -9.41 4.77 2.80
C ILE A 105 -10.66 5.67 2.81
N GLU A 106 -11.76 5.26 2.19
CA GLU A 106 -12.99 6.04 2.05
C GLU A 106 -13.61 6.41 3.39
N SER A 107 -13.41 5.58 4.40
CA SER A 107 -13.91 5.84 5.75
C SER A 107 -13.26 7.05 6.43
N LYS A 108 -12.10 7.51 5.98
CA LYS A 108 -11.24 8.51 6.65
C LYS A 108 -10.90 9.72 5.78
N TYR A 109 -10.78 9.53 4.47
CA TYR A 109 -10.29 10.53 3.53
C TYR A 109 -11.39 10.97 2.55
N ARG A 110 -11.15 12.10 1.85
CA ARG A 110 -12.17 12.65 0.95
C ARG A 110 -11.72 12.81 -0.49
N TYR A 111 -10.42 12.95 -0.70
CA TYR A 111 -9.87 13.22 -2.01
C TYR A 111 -8.57 12.48 -2.22
N PHE A 112 -8.26 12.21 -3.50
CA PHE A 112 -6.92 11.80 -3.88
C PHE A 112 -6.46 12.51 -5.16
N TYR A 113 -5.16 12.52 -5.37
CA TYR A 113 -4.49 13.10 -6.53
C TYR A 113 -3.58 12.06 -7.15
N ASP A 114 -3.65 11.84 -8.49
CA ASP A 114 -2.66 11.06 -9.22
C ASP A 114 -1.38 11.90 -9.37
N LEU A 115 -0.29 11.47 -8.77
CA LEU A 115 0.98 12.21 -8.76
C LEU A 115 1.75 12.08 -10.07
N ARG A 116 1.35 11.16 -10.95
CA ARG A 116 1.97 10.97 -12.27
C ARG A 116 1.27 11.75 -13.39
N GLU A 117 0.09 12.30 -13.13
CA GLU A 117 -0.56 13.22 -14.06
C GLU A 117 0.04 14.62 -13.99
N GLU A 118 0.29 15.26 -15.14
CA GLU A 118 0.97 16.57 -15.25
C GLU A 118 0.35 17.69 -14.40
N CYS A 119 -0.95 17.60 -14.09
CA CYS A 119 -1.69 18.63 -13.35
C CYS A 119 -2.14 18.15 -11.96
N PHE A 120 -1.62 17.04 -11.44
CA PHE A 120 -2.08 16.45 -10.17
C PHE A 120 -3.60 16.42 -10.07
N LYS A 121 -4.25 15.75 -11.02
CA LYS A 121 -5.71 15.74 -11.11
C LYS A 121 -6.33 15.26 -9.83
N LYS A 122 -7.26 16.03 -9.31
CA LYS A 122 -8.04 15.76 -8.10
C LYS A 122 -9.22 14.85 -8.43
N TYR A 123 -9.41 13.84 -7.60
CA TYR A 123 -10.54 12.91 -7.65
C TYR A 123 -11.25 12.90 -6.30
N ASN A 124 -12.56 12.60 -6.28
CA ASN A 124 -13.25 12.26 -5.05
C ASN A 124 -12.82 10.85 -4.61
N ILE A 125 -12.78 10.62 -3.31
CA ILE A 125 -12.31 9.33 -2.78
C ILE A 125 -13.19 8.15 -3.24
N GLU A 126 -14.50 8.37 -3.42
CA GLU A 126 -15.46 7.39 -3.94
C GLU A 126 -15.14 6.89 -5.36
N GLU A 127 -14.28 7.60 -6.09
CA GLU A 127 -13.81 7.19 -7.42
C GLU A 127 -12.62 6.21 -7.34
N MET A 128 -12.06 5.98 -6.14
CA MET A 128 -10.82 5.21 -5.94
C MET A 128 -10.93 3.79 -6.49
N ALA A 129 -12.01 3.07 -6.21
CA ALA A 129 -12.20 1.70 -6.72
C ALA A 129 -12.20 1.64 -8.24
N ASN A 130 -12.93 2.55 -8.90
CA ASN A 130 -12.94 2.64 -10.37
C ASN A 130 -11.58 3.05 -10.93
N TYR A 131 -10.89 3.98 -10.25
CA TYR A 131 -9.54 4.39 -10.64
C TYR A 131 -8.58 3.19 -10.60
N MET A 132 -8.59 2.40 -9.51
CA MET A 132 -7.73 1.23 -9.34
C MET A 132 -8.02 0.13 -10.37
N HIS A 133 -9.29 -0.14 -10.68
CA HIS A 133 -9.68 -1.11 -11.69
C HIS A 133 -9.24 -0.73 -13.11
N ASN A 134 -9.00 0.55 -13.38
CA ASN A 134 -8.52 1.02 -14.68
C ASN A 134 -6.98 1.01 -14.79
N ILE A 135 -6.25 0.68 -13.73
CA ILE A 135 -4.80 0.49 -13.80
C ILE A 135 -4.52 -0.85 -14.48
N ALA A 136 -3.90 -0.80 -15.66
CA ALA A 136 -3.73 -1.97 -16.50
C ALA A 136 -2.56 -2.86 -16.09
N GLY A 137 -2.78 -4.17 -16.13
CA GLY A 137 -1.73 -5.17 -16.04
C GLY A 137 -0.90 -5.11 -14.76
N THR A 138 0.41 -4.94 -14.91
CA THR A 138 1.39 -4.87 -13.83
C THR A 138 1.84 -3.43 -13.51
N THR A 139 1.12 -2.43 -14.03
CA THR A 139 1.42 -1.02 -13.78
C THR A 139 1.04 -0.61 -12.37
N SER A 140 1.80 0.32 -11.80
CA SER A 140 1.47 1.00 -10.55
C SER A 140 1.27 2.49 -10.75
N LYS A 141 0.64 3.12 -9.78
CA LYS A 141 0.40 4.56 -9.70
C LYS A 141 0.67 5.06 -8.29
N ASP A 142 1.26 6.23 -8.17
CA ASP A 142 1.42 6.92 -6.89
C ASP A 142 0.30 7.94 -6.75
N VAL A 143 -0.42 7.88 -5.62
CA VAL A 143 -1.50 8.80 -5.31
C VAL A 143 -1.26 9.46 -3.97
N MET A 144 -1.60 10.76 -3.87
CA MET A 144 -1.68 11.47 -2.61
C MET A 144 -3.13 11.48 -2.14
N ILE A 145 -3.38 11.06 -0.92
CA ILE A 145 -4.71 10.93 -0.31
C ILE A 145 -4.83 11.91 0.85
N ILE A 146 -5.92 12.72 0.85
CA ILE A 146 -6.18 13.75 1.87
C ILE A 146 -7.64 13.80 2.29
#